data_2f4369f44325781de7f8e74d59eb3c72
#
_entry.id   2f4369f44325781de7f8e74d59eb3c72
#
_cell.length_a   1.000
_cell.length_b   1.000
_cell.length_c   1.000
_cell.angle_alpha   90.00
_cell.angle_beta   90.00
_cell.angle_gamma   90.00
#
_symmetry.space_group_name_H-M   'P 1'
#
loop_
_entity.id
_entity.type
_entity.pdbx_description
1 polymer ?
#
loop_
_entity_poly.entity_id
_entity_poly.type
_entity_poly.pdbx_seq_one_letter_code
_entity_poly.pdbx_strand_id
1 'polypeptide(L)'
;MLKLNDIGLSFANKKQVLDDITLTLNQKEIVGLVAPNGTGKTTLLNVIMNNLKPDRGYVEVGGLRYESNQAIKAIHQKICAFPLESELFGELNGYEHLKLYRNMWQSQITLDALVDGLKMRSYITQKVSTYSLGMKQRLCFAMVVASDTPIMLLDEAMNGLDPENVALISGQIQQLRENGKLVIMVSHLLDNLQSLADRILFLRAGKIVKQINMHESQPNFLKMRQTPQLLTDVSADAILDIDRDRVLIDLTKLDKGTREKLVLGLVTHDVPYSVAPLSLADEFRLIFQKA
;
A
#
# COMPACT_ATOMS: atom_id res chain seq x y z
N MET A 1 -17.38 -3.08 -1.64
CA MET A 1 -16.83 -2.57 -2.91
C MET A 1 -16.71 -1.06 -2.80
N LEU A 2 -15.54 -0.51 -3.14
CA LEU A 2 -15.25 0.92 -3.24
C LEU A 2 -14.97 1.24 -4.71
N LYS A 3 -15.62 2.28 -5.24
CA LYS A 3 -15.36 2.77 -6.60
C LYS A 3 -14.95 4.23 -6.57
N LEU A 4 -13.94 4.54 -7.32
CA LEU A 4 -13.52 5.87 -7.70
C LEU A 4 -13.83 6.04 -9.18
N ASN A 5 -14.54 7.08 -9.55
CA ASN A 5 -14.91 7.32 -10.94
C ASN A 5 -14.48 8.72 -11.35
N ASP A 6 -13.53 8.78 -12.29
CA ASP A 6 -13.00 10.00 -12.89
C ASP A 6 -12.59 11.07 -11.85
N ILE A 7 -11.91 10.66 -10.77
CA ILE A 7 -11.49 11.57 -9.71
C ILE A 7 -10.42 12.52 -10.22
N GLY A 8 -10.72 13.81 -10.17
CA GLY A 8 -9.77 14.91 -10.38
C GLY A 8 -9.81 15.90 -9.23
N LEU A 9 -8.63 16.36 -8.79
CA LEU A 9 -8.50 17.36 -7.72
C LEU A 9 -7.30 18.27 -7.95
N SER A 10 -7.51 19.58 -7.83
CA SER A 10 -6.47 20.60 -7.87
C SER A 10 -6.51 21.46 -6.61
N PHE A 11 -5.36 21.91 -6.12
CA PHE A 11 -5.33 22.89 -5.04
C PHE A 11 -5.38 24.34 -5.59
N ALA A 12 -5.59 25.30 -4.69
CA ALA A 12 -5.82 26.73 -5.03
C ALA A 12 -4.73 27.37 -5.92
N ASN A 13 -3.53 26.82 -5.95
CA ASN A 13 -2.43 27.23 -6.83
C ASN A 13 -2.52 26.60 -8.24
N LYS A 14 -3.65 26.01 -8.63
CA LYS A 14 -3.90 25.28 -9.89
C LYS A 14 -2.98 24.05 -10.07
N LYS A 15 -2.28 23.60 -9.03
CA LYS A 15 -1.51 22.36 -9.09
C LYS A 15 -2.47 21.17 -9.05
N GLN A 16 -2.60 20.47 -10.17
CA GLN A 16 -3.35 19.22 -10.24
C GLN A 16 -2.62 18.13 -9.44
N VAL A 17 -3.32 17.53 -8.49
CA VAL A 17 -2.76 16.50 -7.60
C VAL A 17 -3.35 15.12 -7.89
N LEU A 18 -4.62 15.07 -8.29
CA LEU A 18 -5.28 13.86 -8.78
C LEU A 18 -5.86 14.15 -10.16
N ASP A 19 -5.72 13.22 -11.10
CA ASP A 19 -6.17 13.35 -12.46
C ASP A 19 -6.65 12.01 -13.01
N ASP A 20 -7.95 11.95 -13.36
CA ASP A 20 -8.58 10.81 -14.02
C ASP A 20 -8.35 9.46 -13.29
N ILE A 21 -8.55 9.45 -11.95
CA ILE A 21 -8.44 8.20 -11.21
C ILE A 21 -9.77 7.47 -11.27
N THR A 22 -9.77 6.36 -12.00
CA THR A 22 -10.90 5.42 -12.08
C THR A 22 -10.45 4.05 -11.60
N LEU A 23 -11.03 3.58 -10.47
CA LEU A 23 -10.65 2.34 -9.81
C LEU A 23 -11.88 1.64 -9.23
N THR A 24 -11.85 0.31 -9.25
CA THR A 24 -12.76 -0.53 -8.47
C THR A 24 -11.96 -1.42 -7.54
N LEU A 25 -12.23 -1.32 -6.24
CA LEU A 25 -11.59 -2.09 -5.18
C LEU A 25 -12.63 -2.97 -4.49
N ASN A 26 -12.30 -4.24 -4.33
CA ASN A 26 -13.25 -5.24 -3.87
C ASN A 26 -13.06 -5.57 -2.39
N GLN A 27 -14.07 -6.16 -1.78
CA GLN A 27 -13.91 -6.80 -0.48
C GLN A 27 -12.96 -8.00 -0.58
N LYS A 28 -12.38 -8.40 0.55
CA LYS A 28 -11.40 -9.49 0.64
C LYS A 28 -10.14 -9.22 -0.20
N GLU A 29 -9.69 -7.97 -0.19
CA GLU A 29 -8.54 -7.51 -0.97
C GLU A 29 -7.63 -6.63 -0.12
N ILE A 30 -6.32 -6.84 -0.21
CA ILE A 30 -5.28 -5.92 0.29
C ILE A 30 -4.70 -5.19 -0.93
N VAL A 31 -4.83 -3.86 -0.93
CA VAL A 31 -4.36 -3.00 -2.03
C VAL A 31 -3.24 -2.10 -1.53
N GLY A 32 -2.05 -2.25 -2.09
CA GLY A 32 -0.92 -1.36 -1.83
C GLY A 32 -0.94 -0.14 -2.76
N LEU A 33 -0.82 1.06 -2.21
CA LEU A 33 -0.66 2.30 -2.97
C LEU A 33 0.78 2.79 -2.85
N VAL A 34 1.50 2.77 -3.95
CA VAL A 34 2.92 3.09 -4.05
C VAL A 34 3.13 4.38 -4.84
N ALA A 35 3.85 5.32 -4.23
CA ALA A 35 4.26 6.56 -4.88
C ALA A 35 5.32 7.31 -4.04
N PRO A 36 6.15 8.19 -4.61
CA PRO A 36 7.00 9.09 -3.85
C PRO A 36 6.22 10.04 -2.94
N ASN A 37 6.91 10.69 -2.02
CA ASN A 37 6.28 11.69 -1.16
C ASN A 37 5.78 12.90 -1.97
N GLY A 38 4.65 13.47 -1.54
CA GLY A 38 4.05 14.64 -2.19
C GLY A 38 3.34 14.37 -3.52
N THR A 39 3.15 13.12 -3.93
CA THR A 39 2.49 12.76 -5.20
C THR A 39 0.98 12.58 -5.12
N GLY A 40 0.37 12.73 -3.93
CA GLY A 40 -1.08 12.69 -3.79
C GLY A 40 -1.66 11.45 -3.08
N LYS A 41 -0.83 10.57 -2.48
CA LYS A 41 -1.33 9.39 -1.72
C LYS A 41 -2.34 9.77 -0.63
N THR A 42 -1.91 10.60 0.31
CA THR A 42 -2.76 11.09 1.41
C THR A 42 -3.95 11.92 0.88
N THR A 43 -3.76 12.65 -0.22
CA THR A 43 -4.85 13.36 -0.90
C THR A 43 -5.91 12.39 -1.42
N LEU A 44 -5.51 11.29 -2.03
CA LEU A 44 -6.43 10.25 -2.50
C LEU A 44 -7.20 9.60 -1.35
N LEU A 45 -6.51 9.28 -0.24
CA LEU A 45 -7.18 8.75 0.96
C LEU A 45 -8.19 9.77 1.54
N ASN A 46 -7.84 11.06 1.57
CA ASN A 46 -8.74 12.11 2.03
C ASN A 46 -9.97 12.30 1.10
N VAL A 47 -9.81 12.09 -0.21
CA VAL A 47 -10.95 12.06 -1.14
C VAL A 47 -11.84 10.85 -0.88
N ILE A 48 -11.26 9.67 -0.64
CA ILE A 48 -12.02 8.45 -0.28
C ILE A 48 -12.82 8.66 1.02
N MET A 49 -12.25 9.36 2.01
CA MET A 49 -12.89 9.69 3.28
C MET A 49 -13.87 10.87 3.20
N ASN A 50 -13.97 11.54 2.04
CA ASN A 50 -14.73 12.80 1.87
C ASN A 50 -14.22 13.95 2.75
N ASN A 51 -12.99 13.91 3.25
CA ASN A 51 -12.32 15.03 3.90
C ASN A 51 -11.91 16.10 2.89
N LEU A 52 -11.67 15.69 1.64
CA LEU A 52 -11.46 16.56 0.48
C LEU A 52 -12.49 16.21 -0.59
N LYS A 53 -13.20 17.22 -1.08
CA LYS A 53 -14.15 17.05 -2.17
C LYS A 53 -13.40 17.13 -3.50
N PRO A 54 -13.54 16.14 -4.41
CA PRO A 54 -12.93 16.20 -5.73
C PRO A 54 -13.59 17.31 -6.58
N ASP A 55 -12.81 17.91 -7.49
CA ASP A 55 -13.32 18.87 -8.47
C ASP A 55 -14.15 18.19 -9.55
N ARG A 56 -13.81 16.93 -9.85
CA ARG A 56 -14.45 16.07 -10.85
C ARG A 56 -14.56 14.65 -10.34
N GLY A 57 -15.60 13.97 -10.80
CA GLY A 57 -15.85 12.58 -10.46
C GLY A 57 -16.53 12.38 -9.11
N TYR A 58 -16.58 11.12 -8.67
CA TYR A 58 -17.22 10.76 -7.41
C TYR A 58 -16.63 9.49 -6.80
N VAL A 59 -16.81 9.36 -5.48
CA VAL A 59 -16.53 8.14 -4.71
C VAL A 59 -17.84 7.43 -4.42
N GLU A 60 -17.86 6.11 -4.62
CA GLU A 60 -19.01 5.25 -4.30
C GLU A 60 -18.58 4.12 -3.36
N VAL A 61 -19.28 3.94 -2.26
CA VAL A 61 -19.03 2.90 -1.25
C VAL A 61 -20.28 2.07 -1.05
N GLY A 62 -20.22 0.81 -1.48
CA GLY A 62 -21.36 -0.11 -1.35
C GLY A 62 -22.63 0.41 -2.02
N GLY A 63 -22.53 1.07 -3.17
CA GLY A 63 -23.64 1.64 -3.93
C GLY A 63 -24.09 3.03 -3.46
N LEU A 64 -23.48 3.59 -2.43
CA LEU A 64 -23.79 4.93 -1.92
C LEU A 64 -22.72 5.94 -2.35
N ARG A 65 -23.13 7.19 -2.63
CA ARG A 65 -22.24 8.33 -2.92
C ARG A 65 -22.40 9.40 -1.86
N TYR A 66 -21.42 10.28 -1.71
CA TYR A 66 -21.43 11.41 -0.75
C TYR A 66 -22.35 12.56 -1.20
N GLU A 67 -23.64 12.25 -1.47
CA GLU A 67 -24.62 13.21 -2.04
C GLU A 67 -25.61 13.76 -1.00
N SER A 68 -25.72 13.13 0.17
CA SER A 68 -26.60 13.59 1.25
C SER A 68 -25.98 13.29 2.61
N ASN A 69 -26.40 14.03 3.66
CA ASN A 69 -25.92 13.80 5.01
C ASN A 69 -26.19 12.37 5.50
N GLN A 70 -27.30 11.76 5.09
CA GLN A 70 -27.62 10.38 5.42
C GLN A 70 -26.66 9.40 4.74
N ALA A 71 -26.37 9.60 3.45
CA ALA A 71 -25.41 8.79 2.71
C ALA A 71 -23.98 8.96 3.26
N ILE A 72 -23.57 10.20 3.57
CA ILE A 72 -22.28 10.51 4.20
C ILE A 72 -22.12 9.71 5.50
N LYS A 73 -23.11 9.80 6.40
CA LYS A 73 -23.09 9.05 7.67
C LYS A 73 -23.01 7.54 7.43
N ALA A 74 -23.81 7.01 6.51
CA ALA A 74 -23.83 5.59 6.18
C ALA A 74 -22.51 5.09 5.56
N ILE A 75 -21.82 5.93 4.78
CA ILE A 75 -20.49 5.62 4.21
C ILE A 75 -19.43 5.67 5.32
N HIS A 76 -19.44 6.70 6.18
CA HIS A 76 -18.46 6.80 7.27
C HIS A 76 -18.56 5.62 8.25
N GLN A 77 -19.73 4.99 8.41
CA GLN A 77 -19.86 3.73 9.17
C GLN A 77 -19.21 2.51 8.46
N LYS A 78 -18.80 2.64 7.20
CA LYS A 78 -18.18 1.56 6.42
C LYS A 78 -16.69 1.75 6.20
N ILE A 79 -16.12 2.89 6.59
CA ILE A 79 -14.69 3.20 6.36
C ILE A 79 -14.08 3.66 7.69
N CYS A 80 -12.89 3.13 8.00
CA CYS A 80 -12.05 3.64 9.07
C CYS A 80 -10.65 3.91 8.52
N ALA A 81 -10.08 5.08 8.84
CA ALA A 81 -8.70 5.42 8.51
C ALA A 81 -7.80 5.28 9.74
N PHE A 82 -6.54 4.99 9.49
CA PHE A 82 -5.50 4.93 10.49
C PHE A 82 -5.31 6.33 11.12
N PRO A 83 -5.49 6.48 12.44
CA PRO A 83 -5.38 7.77 13.10
C PRO A 83 -3.91 8.20 13.20
N LEU A 84 -3.67 9.50 13.21
CA LEU A 84 -2.35 10.04 13.53
C LEU A 84 -2.06 9.87 15.03
N GLU A 85 -0.81 9.65 15.40
CA GLU A 85 -0.41 9.55 16.81
C GLU A 85 -0.72 10.83 17.59
N SER A 86 -0.70 11.99 16.93
CA SER A 86 -1.07 13.28 17.51
C SER A 86 -2.55 13.40 17.87
N GLU A 87 -3.39 12.50 17.34
CA GLU A 87 -4.84 12.45 17.62
C GLU A 87 -5.17 11.60 18.86
N LEU A 88 -4.16 10.91 19.41
CA LEU A 88 -4.34 10.12 20.62
C LEU A 88 -4.48 11.02 21.87
N PHE A 89 -5.46 10.73 22.69
CA PHE A 89 -5.68 11.43 23.98
C PHE A 89 -4.69 10.90 25.02
N GLY A 90 -3.65 11.67 25.34
CA GLY A 90 -2.57 11.25 26.24
C GLY A 90 -3.04 10.85 27.65
N GLU A 91 -4.12 11.43 28.15
CA GLU A 91 -4.69 11.16 29.49
C GLU A 91 -5.53 9.87 29.55
N LEU A 92 -6.04 9.41 28.40
CA LEU A 92 -6.76 8.14 28.32
C LEU A 92 -5.77 6.98 28.22
N ASN A 93 -6.20 5.80 28.67
CA ASN A 93 -5.47 4.56 28.41
C ASN A 93 -5.83 3.95 27.06
N GLY A 94 -5.04 2.97 26.61
CA GLY A 94 -5.27 2.34 25.31
C GLY A 94 -6.62 1.62 25.21
N TYR A 95 -7.09 0.99 26.30
CA TYR A 95 -8.39 0.29 26.30
C TYR A 95 -9.57 1.26 26.12
N GLU A 96 -9.48 2.49 26.66
CA GLU A 96 -10.48 3.54 26.47
C GLU A 96 -10.53 4.01 25.00
N HIS A 97 -9.38 4.12 24.32
CA HIS A 97 -9.32 4.40 22.88
C HIS A 97 -10.01 3.30 22.06
N LEU A 98 -9.76 2.03 22.39
CA LEU A 98 -10.44 0.93 21.70
C LEU A 98 -11.96 0.96 21.91
N LYS A 99 -12.42 1.23 23.13
CA LYS A 99 -13.85 1.42 23.41
C LYS A 99 -14.45 2.57 22.61
N LEU A 100 -13.73 3.70 22.51
CA LEU A 100 -14.16 4.86 21.73
C LEU A 100 -14.42 4.45 20.28
N TYR A 101 -13.45 3.82 19.61
CA TYR A 101 -13.58 3.40 18.22
C TYR A 101 -14.67 2.34 18.03
N ARG A 102 -14.70 1.32 18.88
CA ARG A 102 -15.76 0.31 18.86
C ARG A 102 -17.16 0.95 18.92
N ASN A 103 -17.34 1.93 19.79
CA ASN A 103 -18.64 2.59 20.00
C ASN A 103 -18.98 3.53 18.82
N MET A 104 -18.00 4.30 18.28
CA MET A 104 -18.21 5.19 17.14
C MET A 104 -18.72 4.44 15.91
N TRP A 105 -18.18 3.25 15.65
CA TRP A 105 -18.59 2.39 14.53
C TRP A 105 -19.63 1.33 14.90
N GLN A 106 -20.12 1.31 16.15
CA GLN A 106 -21.11 0.34 16.66
C GLN A 106 -20.66 -1.12 16.44
N SER A 107 -19.37 -1.34 16.51
CA SER A 107 -18.74 -2.64 16.30
C SER A 107 -19.05 -3.60 17.45
N GLN A 108 -19.13 -4.90 17.13
CA GLN A 108 -19.35 -5.98 18.10
C GLN A 108 -18.05 -6.76 18.41
N ILE A 109 -16.89 -6.25 17.96
CA ILE A 109 -15.61 -6.95 18.17
C ILE A 109 -15.28 -7.08 19.66
N THR A 110 -14.74 -8.23 20.04
CA THR A 110 -14.28 -8.49 21.41
C THR A 110 -12.92 -7.85 21.63
N LEU A 111 -12.88 -6.75 22.40
CA LEU A 111 -11.66 -5.98 22.63
C LEU A 111 -10.56 -6.79 23.32
N ASP A 112 -10.92 -7.69 24.23
CA ASP A 112 -9.92 -8.51 24.93
C ASP A 112 -9.17 -9.44 23.96
N ALA A 113 -9.87 -10.07 23.02
CA ALA A 113 -9.23 -10.89 22.00
C ALA A 113 -8.32 -10.05 21.08
N LEU A 114 -8.74 -8.82 20.73
CA LEU A 114 -7.91 -7.89 19.96
C LEU A 114 -6.65 -7.49 20.72
N VAL A 115 -6.77 -7.15 22.01
CA VAL A 115 -5.67 -6.78 22.91
C VAL A 115 -4.65 -7.91 23.01
N ASP A 116 -5.12 -9.16 23.16
CA ASP A 116 -4.25 -10.34 23.24
C ASP A 116 -3.60 -10.65 21.89
N GLY A 117 -4.36 -10.59 20.80
CA GLY A 117 -3.87 -10.82 19.45
C GLY A 117 -2.78 -9.83 19.02
N LEU A 118 -2.82 -8.60 19.55
CA LEU A 118 -1.81 -7.57 19.32
C LEU A 118 -0.77 -7.45 20.44
N LYS A 119 -0.73 -8.41 21.39
CA LYS A 119 0.22 -8.45 22.51
C LYS A 119 0.25 -7.13 23.32
N MET A 120 -0.90 -6.53 23.58
CA MET A 120 -1.00 -5.22 24.25
C MET A 120 -1.35 -5.34 25.74
N ARG A 121 -1.64 -6.53 26.25
CA ARG A 121 -2.17 -6.78 27.61
C ARG A 121 -1.34 -6.14 28.73
N SER A 122 -0.01 -6.12 28.59
CA SER A 122 0.90 -5.60 29.61
C SER A 122 0.86 -4.08 29.82
N TYR A 123 0.36 -3.34 28.83
CA TYR A 123 0.38 -1.86 28.89
C TYR A 123 -0.94 -1.18 28.51
N ILE A 124 -1.95 -1.92 28.03
CA ILE A 124 -3.18 -1.34 27.49
C ILE A 124 -3.95 -0.46 28.50
N THR A 125 -3.78 -0.69 29.80
CA THR A 125 -4.39 0.09 30.87
C THR A 125 -3.56 1.28 31.36
N GLN A 126 -2.33 1.46 30.83
CA GLN A 126 -1.48 2.63 31.12
C GLN A 126 -1.93 3.81 30.30
N LYS A 127 -1.64 5.05 30.77
CA LYS A 127 -1.92 6.28 30.02
C LYS A 127 -1.11 6.30 28.71
N VAL A 128 -1.75 6.70 27.62
CA VAL A 128 -1.14 6.75 26.28
C VAL A 128 0.03 7.75 26.23
N SER A 129 0.05 8.78 27.07
CA SER A 129 1.20 9.68 27.22
C SER A 129 2.52 8.97 27.58
N THR A 130 2.46 7.78 28.19
CA THR A 130 3.62 6.96 28.57
C THR A 130 4.04 5.96 27.50
N TYR A 131 3.30 5.86 26.39
CA TYR A 131 3.57 4.87 25.35
C TYR A 131 4.79 5.24 24.51
N SER A 132 5.61 4.23 24.20
CA SER A 132 6.63 4.37 23.14
C SER A 132 5.97 4.53 21.76
N LEU A 133 6.74 4.94 20.75
CA LEU A 133 6.28 5.07 19.39
C LEU A 133 5.61 3.79 18.89
N GLY A 134 6.27 2.63 19.04
CA GLY A 134 5.72 1.35 18.62
C GLY A 134 4.45 0.93 19.38
N MET A 135 4.32 1.29 20.67
CA MET A 135 3.09 1.08 21.44
C MET A 135 1.94 1.95 20.90
N LYS A 136 2.20 3.21 20.53
CA LYS A 136 1.23 4.11 19.92
C LYS A 136 0.79 3.63 18.55
N GLN A 137 1.72 3.25 17.69
CA GLN A 137 1.44 2.70 16.37
C GLN A 137 0.55 1.45 16.45
N ARG A 138 0.88 0.55 17.39
CA ARG A 138 0.08 -0.66 17.63
C ARG A 138 -1.32 -0.32 18.16
N LEU A 139 -1.44 0.70 19.02
CA LEU A 139 -2.74 1.21 19.48
C LEU A 139 -3.55 1.79 18.30
N CYS A 140 -2.96 2.64 17.46
CA CYS A 140 -3.62 3.17 16.28
C CYS A 140 -4.14 2.07 15.35
N PHE A 141 -3.34 1.03 15.12
CA PHE A 141 -3.78 -0.13 14.35
C PHE A 141 -4.93 -0.88 15.04
N ALA A 142 -4.82 -1.11 16.36
CA ALA A 142 -5.88 -1.76 17.14
C ALA A 142 -7.19 -0.96 17.09
N MET A 143 -7.14 0.37 17.10
CA MET A 143 -8.31 1.25 16.97
C MET A 143 -9.02 1.04 15.63
N VAL A 144 -8.27 0.95 14.51
CA VAL A 144 -8.84 0.63 13.20
C VAL A 144 -9.50 -0.74 13.21
N VAL A 145 -8.85 -1.76 13.76
CA VAL A 145 -9.43 -3.11 13.88
C VAL A 145 -10.67 -3.10 14.77
N ALA A 146 -10.66 -2.33 15.87
CA ALA A 146 -11.80 -2.21 16.79
C ALA A 146 -13.05 -1.58 16.12
N SER A 147 -12.88 -0.79 15.06
CA SER A 147 -13.99 -0.25 14.27
C SER A 147 -14.77 -1.33 13.50
N ASP A 148 -14.12 -2.44 13.17
CA ASP A 148 -14.65 -3.57 12.39
C ASP A 148 -15.27 -3.18 11.05
N THR A 149 -14.84 -2.07 10.46
CA THR A 149 -15.39 -1.58 9.19
C THR A 149 -15.03 -2.48 8.01
N PRO A 150 -15.88 -2.55 6.96
CA PRO A 150 -15.56 -3.30 5.76
C PRO A 150 -14.41 -2.73 4.93
N ILE A 151 -14.05 -1.45 5.12
CA ILE A 151 -12.96 -0.77 4.41
C ILE A 151 -12.04 -0.11 5.45
N MET A 152 -10.76 -0.43 5.38
CA MET A 152 -9.73 0.10 6.29
C MET A 152 -8.62 0.76 5.48
N LEU A 153 -8.29 2.01 5.81
CA LEU A 153 -7.25 2.80 5.16
C LEU A 153 -6.05 2.90 6.11
N LEU A 154 -4.93 2.30 5.76
CA LEU A 154 -3.73 2.24 6.58
C LEU A 154 -2.64 3.10 5.93
N ASP A 155 -2.47 4.33 6.41
CA ASP A 155 -1.42 5.24 5.94
C ASP A 155 -0.21 5.10 6.87
N GLU A 156 0.89 4.55 6.35
CA GLU A 156 2.19 4.37 7.03
C GLU A 156 2.10 3.58 8.36
N ALA A 157 1.14 2.67 8.49
CA ALA A 157 0.81 1.97 9.74
C ALA A 157 1.93 1.09 10.31
N MET A 158 2.97 0.80 9.53
CA MET A 158 4.11 -0.03 9.95
C MET A 158 5.42 0.75 10.05
N ASN A 159 5.40 2.07 9.86
CA ASN A 159 6.60 2.88 9.92
C ASN A 159 7.17 2.96 11.34
N GLY A 160 8.49 2.81 11.46
CA GLY A 160 9.20 2.92 12.74
C GLY A 160 9.00 1.72 13.68
N LEU A 161 8.37 0.65 13.20
CA LEU A 161 8.23 -0.60 13.95
C LEU A 161 9.44 -1.51 13.73
N ASP A 162 9.79 -2.27 14.77
CA ASP A 162 10.74 -3.37 14.66
C ASP A 162 10.16 -4.56 13.86
N PRO A 163 11.01 -5.47 13.37
CA PRO A 163 10.56 -6.59 12.54
C PRO A 163 9.50 -7.49 13.19
N GLU A 164 9.55 -7.68 14.54
CA GLU A 164 8.56 -8.51 15.25
C GLU A 164 7.18 -7.83 15.20
N ASN A 165 7.12 -6.53 15.44
CA ASN A 165 5.89 -5.76 15.38
C ASN A 165 5.34 -5.66 13.94
N VAL A 166 6.20 -5.52 12.94
CA VAL A 166 5.82 -5.57 11.52
C VAL A 166 5.19 -6.92 11.20
N ALA A 167 5.80 -8.03 11.60
CA ALA A 167 5.25 -9.37 11.37
C ALA A 167 3.89 -9.58 12.06
N LEU A 168 3.75 -9.09 13.30
CA LEU A 168 2.48 -9.15 14.05
C LEU A 168 1.35 -8.41 13.32
N ILE A 169 1.58 -7.15 12.93
CA ILE A 169 0.59 -6.35 12.21
C ILE A 169 0.28 -6.96 10.84
N SER A 170 1.29 -7.45 10.13
CA SER A 170 1.13 -8.12 8.84
C SER A 170 0.20 -9.34 8.93
N GLY A 171 0.37 -10.18 9.96
CA GLY A 171 -0.52 -11.31 10.23
C GLY A 171 -1.97 -10.88 10.50
N GLN A 172 -2.16 -9.79 11.24
CA GLN A 172 -3.49 -9.24 11.48
C GLN A 172 -4.13 -8.67 10.20
N ILE A 173 -3.37 -8.01 9.35
CA ILE A 173 -3.87 -7.50 8.05
C ILE A 173 -4.34 -8.65 7.15
N GLN A 174 -3.59 -9.76 7.11
CA GLN A 174 -4.02 -10.96 6.38
C GLN A 174 -5.33 -11.53 6.93
N GLN A 175 -5.49 -11.59 8.26
CA GLN A 175 -6.76 -12.01 8.89
C GLN A 175 -7.92 -11.08 8.54
N LEU A 176 -7.70 -9.76 8.50
CA LEU A 176 -8.71 -8.80 8.06
C LEU A 176 -9.18 -9.09 6.64
N ARG A 177 -8.26 -9.36 5.71
CA ARG A 177 -8.59 -9.77 4.34
C ARG A 177 -9.41 -11.08 4.33
N GLU A 178 -8.99 -12.09 5.08
CA GLU A 178 -9.68 -13.38 5.16
C GLU A 178 -11.10 -13.22 5.70
N ASN A 179 -11.31 -12.28 6.64
CA ASN A 179 -12.60 -11.87 7.18
C ASN A 179 -13.40 -10.97 6.22
N GLY A 180 -12.98 -10.85 4.95
CA GLY A 180 -13.75 -10.15 3.91
C GLY A 180 -13.54 -8.64 3.87
N LYS A 181 -12.58 -8.07 4.62
CA LYS A 181 -12.31 -6.63 4.61
C LYS A 181 -11.54 -6.21 3.35
N LEU A 182 -11.75 -4.98 2.90
CA LEU A 182 -10.86 -4.27 1.98
C LEU A 182 -9.86 -3.47 2.82
N VAL A 183 -8.57 -3.73 2.63
CA VAL A 183 -7.50 -2.96 3.29
C VAL A 183 -6.71 -2.21 2.23
N ILE A 184 -6.66 -0.89 2.32
CA ILE A 184 -5.84 -0.04 1.45
C ILE A 184 -4.64 0.41 2.27
N MET A 185 -3.45 0.03 1.84
CA MET A 185 -2.19 0.32 2.53
C MET A 185 -1.34 1.30 1.73
N VAL A 186 -0.92 2.37 2.39
CA VAL A 186 0.18 3.21 1.93
C VAL A 186 1.41 2.86 2.75
N SER A 187 2.51 2.52 2.12
CA SER A 187 3.77 2.24 2.81
C SER A 187 4.97 2.51 1.91
N HIS A 188 6.07 2.94 2.52
CA HIS A 188 7.37 3.02 1.88
C HIS A 188 8.16 1.70 1.98
N LEU A 189 7.68 0.75 2.79
CA LEU A 189 8.28 -0.57 2.95
C LEU A 189 7.78 -1.51 1.83
N LEU A 190 8.42 -1.41 0.66
CA LEU A 190 7.97 -2.11 -0.55
C LEU A 190 7.98 -3.63 -0.38
N ASP A 191 8.94 -4.19 0.35
CA ASP A 191 9.01 -5.64 0.60
C ASP A 191 7.80 -6.13 1.40
N ASN A 192 7.32 -5.34 2.37
CA ASN A 192 6.12 -5.68 3.13
C ASN A 192 4.87 -5.61 2.24
N LEU A 193 4.75 -4.59 1.39
CA LEU A 193 3.66 -4.51 0.42
C LEU A 193 3.70 -5.68 -0.56
N GLN A 194 4.89 -6.06 -1.04
CA GLN A 194 5.06 -7.18 -1.97
C GLN A 194 4.62 -8.52 -1.37
N SER A 195 4.80 -8.70 -0.06
CA SER A 195 4.43 -9.93 0.64
C SER A 195 2.96 -9.99 1.08
N LEU A 196 2.30 -8.84 1.22
CA LEU A 196 0.96 -8.74 1.80
C LEU A 196 -0.13 -8.44 0.79
N ALA A 197 0.15 -7.56 -0.20
CA ALA A 197 -0.86 -7.04 -1.08
C ALA A 197 -1.28 -8.05 -2.14
N ASP A 198 -2.58 -8.06 -2.45
CA ASP A 198 -3.13 -8.79 -3.59
C ASP A 198 -2.94 -7.98 -4.87
N ARG A 199 -3.00 -6.65 -4.76
CA ARG A 199 -2.81 -5.71 -5.88
C ARG A 199 -2.02 -4.49 -5.46
N ILE A 200 -1.12 -4.04 -6.35
CA ILE A 200 -0.33 -2.81 -6.17
C ILE A 200 -0.75 -1.77 -7.21
N LEU A 201 -0.95 -0.54 -6.74
CA LEU A 201 -1.27 0.63 -7.55
C LEU A 201 -0.11 1.61 -7.50
N PHE A 202 0.42 2.02 -8.65
CA PHE A 202 1.46 3.04 -8.75
C PHE A 202 0.83 4.38 -9.14
N LEU A 203 0.94 5.35 -8.22
CA LEU A 203 0.43 6.72 -8.42
C LEU A 203 1.57 7.65 -8.84
N ARG A 204 1.52 8.20 -10.08
CA ARG A 204 2.49 9.15 -10.61
C ARG A 204 1.76 10.30 -11.28
N ALA A 205 2.17 11.54 -10.96
CA ALA A 205 1.58 12.76 -11.52
C ALA A 205 0.04 12.80 -11.46
N GLY A 206 -0.53 12.33 -10.32
CA GLY A 206 -1.97 12.31 -10.08
C GLY A 206 -2.73 11.15 -10.74
N LYS A 207 -2.06 10.27 -11.49
CA LYS A 207 -2.68 9.13 -12.21
C LYS A 207 -2.20 7.78 -11.70
N ILE A 208 -3.05 6.78 -11.80
CA ILE A 208 -2.62 5.39 -11.63
C ILE A 208 -1.97 4.93 -12.94
N VAL A 209 -0.64 4.92 -12.96
CA VAL A 209 0.14 4.62 -14.17
C VAL A 209 0.40 3.14 -14.37
N LYS A 210 0.31 2.35 -13.31
CA LYS A 210 0.47 0.89 -13.36
C LYS A 210 -0.32 0.22 -12.24
N GLN A 211 -0.87 -0.95 -12.55
CA GLN A 211 -1.48 -1.87 -11.58
C GLN A 211 -0.82 -3.23 -11.73
N ILE A 212 -0.47 -3.87 -10.64
CA ILE A 212 0.11 -5.22 -10.60
C ILE A 212 -0.79 -6.09 -9.74
N ASN A 213 -1.29 -7.19 -10.29
CA ASN A 213 -1.93 -8.25 -9.54
C ASN A 213 -0.84 -9.21 -9.05
N MET A 214 -0.70 -9.35 -7.75
CA MET A 214 0.38 -10.15 -7.15
C MET A 214 0.15 -11.66 -7.25
N HIS A 215 -1.06 -12.09 -7.61
CA HIS A 215 -1.41 -13.50 -7.81
C HIS A 215 -1.20 -13.96 -9.26
N GLU A 216 -0.95 -13.03 -10.19
CA GLU A 216 -0.66 -13.37 -11.56
C GLU A 216 0.82 -13.68 -11.76
N SER A 217 1.11 -14.65 -12.62
CA SER A 217 2.49 -14.97 -13.01
C SER A 217 3.12 -13.76 -13.71
N GLN A 218 4.18 -13.24 -13.13
CA GLN A 218 4.94 -12.13 -13.70
C GLN A 218 6.07 -12.67 -14.60
N PRO A 219 6.42 -11.98 -15.69
CA PRO A 219 7.53 -12.37 -16.54
C PRO A 219 8.86 -12.33 -15.77
N ASN A 220 9.73 -13.27 -16.10
CA ASN A 220 11.08 -13.29 -15.54
C ASN A 220 12.01 -12.36 -16.30
N PHE A 221 12.81 -11.65 -15.52
CA PHE A 221 13.89 -10.78 -15.99
C PHE A 221 15.24 -11.34 -15.55
N LEU A 222 16.22 -11.26 -16.42
CA LEU A 222 17.60 -11.46 -16.02
C LEU A 222 18.10 -10.15 -15.42
N LYS A 223 18.58 -10.22 -14.18
CA LYS A 223 19.12 -9.09 -13.40
C LYS A 223 20.62 -9.27 -13.30
N MET A 224 21.38 -8.33 -13.81
CA MET A 224 22.83 -8.41 -13.83
C MET A 224 23.47 -7.04 -13.63
N ARG A 225 24.76 -7.03 -13.31
CA ARG A 225 25.57 -5.80 -13.38
C ARG A 225 25.73 -5.38 -14.84
N GLN A 226 25.69 -4.09 -15.10
CA GLN A 226 25.88 -3.57 -16.45
C GLN A 226 27.26 -3.99 -16.98
N THR A 227 27.25 -4.80 -18.02
CA THR A 227 28.46 -5.33 -18.68
C THR A 227 28.26 -5.16 -20.19
N PRO A 228 28.68 -4.03 -20.78
CA PRO A 228 28.35 -3.66 -22.16
C PRO A 228 28.71 -4.73 -23.18
N GLN A 229 29.84 -5.47 -22.95
CA GLN A 229 30.30 -6.51 -23.85
C GLN A 229 29.32 -7.68 -23.99
N LEU A 230 28.53 -7.97 -22.98
CA LEU A 230 27.52 -9.03 -22.97
C LEU A 230 26.17 -8.60 -23.55
N LEU A 231 26.00 -7.30 -23.79
CA LEU A 231 24.73 -6.73 -24.25
C LEU A 231 24.71 -6.46 -25.75
N THR A 232 25.77 -6.71 -26.48
CA THR A 232 25.91 -6.39 -27.91
C THR A 232 24.86 -7.08 -28.79
N ASP A 233 24.49 -8.31 -28.46
CA ASP A 233 23.49 -9.10 -29.19
C ASP A 233 22.08 -8.96 -28.62
N VAL A 234 21.91 -8.19 -27.52
CA VAL A 234 20.61 -7.98 -26.84
C VAL A 234 19.89 -6.78 -27.45
N SER A 235 18.67 -6.96 -27.89
CA SER A 235 17.88 -5.88 -28.47
C SER A 235 17.60 -4.77 -27.44
N ALA A 236 17.71 -3.52 -27.87
CA ALA A 236 17.56 -2.35 -26.98
C ALA A 236 16.20 -2.28 -26.25
N ASP A 237 15.15 -2.82 -26.87
CA ASP A 237 13.80 -2.85 -26.29
C ASP A 237 13.65 -3.94 -25.21
N ALA A 238 14.56 -4.91 -25.15
CA ALA A 238 14.62 -5.91 -24.09
C ALA A 238 15.39 -5.40 -22.85
N ILE A 239 16.19 -4.35 -23.00
CA ILE A 239 17.02 -3.81 -21.93
C ILE A 239 16.25 -2.72 -21.16
N LEU A 240 16.16 -2.92 -19.84
CA LEU A 240 15.62 -1.94 -18.90
C LEU A 240 16.74 -1.48 -17.97
N ASP A 241 17.23 -0.25 -18.15
CA ASP A 241 18.21 0.34 -17.22
C ASP A 241 17.51 0.74 -15.94
N ILE A 242 18.01 0.27 -14.79
CA ILE A 242 17.50 0.66 -13.48
C ILE A 242 18.37 1.76 -12.87
N ASP A 243 19.69 1.57 -12.92
CA ASP A 243 20.69 2.53 -12.43
C ASP A 243 22.00 2.35 -13.22
N ARG A 244 23.03 3.15 -12.87
CA ARG A 244 24.33 3.13 -13.57
C ARG A 244 25.04 1.78 -13.53
N ASP A 245 24.72 0.91 -12.57
CA ASP A 245 25.43 -0.34 -12.33
C ASP A 245 24.60 -1.60 -12.63
N ARG A 246 23.28 -1.48 -12.78
CA ARG A 246 22.38 -2.63 -12.94
C ARG A 246 21.46 -2.51 -14.13
N VAL A 247 21.38 -3.61 -14.87
CA VAL A 247 20.49 -3.77 -16.00
C VAL A 247 19.55 -4.95 -15.77
N LEU A 248 18.31 -4.76 -16.20
CA LEU A 248 17.31 -5.81 -16.30
C LEU A 248 17.09 -6.13 -17.76
N ILE A 249 17.01 -7.40 -18.08
CA ILE A 249 16.75 -7.86 -19.45
C ILE A 249 15.46 -8.67 -19.43
N ASP A 250 14.49 -8.22 -20.22
CA ASP A 250 13.25 -8.93 -20.43
C ASP A 250 13.49 -10.18 -21.26
N LEU A 251 13.51 -11.34 -20.60
CA LEU A 251 13.77 -12.61 -21.26
C LEU A 251 12.68 -13.01 -22.27
N THR A 252 11.47 -12.45 -22.16
CA THR A 252 10.39 -12.78 -23.11
C THR A 252 10.64 -12.21 -24.49
N LYS A 253 11.45 -11.16 -24.58
CA LYS A 253 11.80 -10.48 -25.83
C LYS A 253 13.03 -11.04 -26.55
N LEU A 254 13.72 -12.00 -25.93
CA LEU A 254 14.90 -12.64 -26.53
C LEU A 254 14.53 -13.99 -27.15
N ASP A 255 15.12 -14.27 -28.30
CA ASP A 255 15.12 -15.62 -28.85
C ASP A 255 16.00 -16.58 -28.04
N LYS A 256 15.85 -17.89 -28.30
CA LYS A 256 16.55 -18.92 -27.54
C LYS A 256 18.09 -18.81 -27.69
N GLY A 257 18.57 -18.53 -28.88
CA GLY A 257 20.02 -18.46 -29.15
C GLY A 257 20.68 -17.28 -28.42
N THR A 258 20.02 -16.10 -28.41
CA THR A 258 20.49 -14.92 -27.68
C THR A 258 20.49 -15.16 -26.18
N ARG A 259 19.46 -15.82 -25.62
CA ARG A 259 19.43 -16.20 -24.19
C ARG A 259 20.59 -17.12 -23.81
N GLU A 260 20.83 -18.17 -24.61
CA GLU A 260 21.92 -19.14 -24.36
C GLU A 260 23.29 -18.47 -24.40
N LYS A 261 23.55 -17.61 -25.41
CA LYS A 261 24.80 -16.84 -25.52
C LYS A 261 25.01 -15.90 -24.33
N LEU A 262 23.95 -15.20 -23.93
CA LEU A 262 23.99 -14.27 -22.79
C LEU A 262 24.33 -14.99 -21.50
N VAL A 263 23.65 -16.10 -21.19
CA VAL A 263 23.91 -16.89 -19.98
C VAL A 263 25.33 -17.50 -20.01
N LEU A 264 25.76 -18.03 -21.16
CA LEU A 264 27.10 -18.54 -21.29
C LEU A 264 28.15 -17.44 -21.05
N GLY A 265 27.94 -16.26 -21.62
CA GLY A 265 28.80 -15.08 -21.39
C GLY A 265 28.91 -14.69 -19.95
N LEU A 266 27.77 -14.66 -19.23
CA LEU A 266 27.72 -14.33 -17.79
C LEU A 266 28.56 -15.32 -16.97
N VAL A 267 28.43 -16.63 -17.25
CA VAL A 267 29.18 -17.70 -16.57
C VAL A 267 30.67 -17.61 -16.91
N THR A 268 30.98 -17.40 -18.19
CA THR A 268 32.40 -17.35 -18.65
C THR A 268 33.16 -16.15 -18.05
N HIS A 269 32.49 -15.03 -17.87
CA HIS A 269 33.09 -13.80 -17.32
C HIS A 269 32.86 -13.61 -15.81
N ASP A 270 32.34 -14.63 -15.12
CA ASP A 270 32.04 -14.60 -13.67
C ASP A 270 31.22 -13.39 -13.26
N VAL A 271 30.21 -12.99 -14.08
CA VAL A 271 29.32 -11.90 -13.82
C VAL A 271 28.13 -12.37 -12.96
N PRO A 272 27.94 -11.85 -11.75
CA PRO A 272 26.79 -12.22 -10.93
C PRO A 272 25.48 -11.86 -11.61
N TYR A 273 24.53 -12.81 -11.63
CA TYR A 273 23.20 -12.60 -12.17
C TYR A 273 22.14 -13.37 -11.40
N SER A 274 20.89 -12.95 -11.56
CA SER A 274 19.72 -13.70 -11.11
C SER A 274 18.60 -13.63 -12.13
N VAL A 275 17.72 -14.63 -12.12
CA VAL A 275 16.54 -14.68 -12.98
C VAL A 275 15.32 -14.72 -12.07
N ALA A 276 14.53 -13.69 -12.09
CA ALA A 276 13.34 -13.55 -11.25
C ALA A 276 12.38 -12.51 -11.86
N PRO A 277 11.11 -12.49 -11.45
CA PRO A 277 10.21 -11.37 -11.70
C PRO A 277 10.78 -10.05 -11.15
N LEU A 278 10.25 -8.92 -11.63
CA LEU A 278 10.56 -7.61 -11.04
C LEU A 278 10.06 -7.57 -9.60
N SER A 279 10.93 -7.12 -8.69
CA SER A 279 10.49 -6.74 -7.35
C SER A 279 9.72 -5.41 -7.41
N LEU A 280 8.92 -5.10 -6.38
CA LEU A 280 8.30 -3.77 -6.28
C LEU A 280 9.34 -2.66 -6.24
N ALA A 281 10.53 -2.91 -5.71
CA ALA A 281 11.63 -1.96 -5.72
C ALA A 281 12.16 -1.70 -7.16
N ASP A 282 12.24 -2.75 -8.00
CA ASP A 282 12.61 -2.60 -9.42
C ASP A 282 11.52 -1.80 -10.17
N GLU A 283 10.24 -2.14 -9.95
CA GLU A 283 9.12 -1.43 -10.55
C GLU A 283 9.07 0.04 -10.13
N PHE A 284 9.30 0.32 -8.85
CA PHE A 284 9.36 1.69 -8.34
C PHE A 284 10.45 2.50 -9.04
N ARG A 285 11.65 1.93 -9.21
CA ARG A 285 12.75 2.60 -9.92
C ARG A 285 12.41 2.87 -11.38
N LEU A 286 11.87 1.87 -12.09
CA LEU A 286 11.47 2.02 -13.48
C LEU A 286 10.40 3.09 -13.68
N ILE A 287 9.45 3.21 -12.75
CA ILE A 287 8.34 4.17 -12.87
C ILE A 287 8.76 5.58 -12.45
N PHE A 288 9.57 5.73 -11.39
CA PHE A 288 9.79 7.03 -10.75
C PHE A 288 11.20 7.60 -10.94
N GLN A 289 12.21 6.78 -11.25
CA GLN A 289 13.62 7.22 -11.36
C GLN A 289 14.09 7.38 -12.81
N LYS A 290 13.35 6.85 -13.81
CA LYS A 290 13.53 7.22 -15.21
C LYS A 290 12.85 8.56 -15.48
N ALA A 291 13.50 9.67 -15.11
CA ALA A 291 13.14 11.02 -15.50
C ALA A 291 14.41 11.75 -15.95
#